data_ae36140882973ed56288e8dc1f1cca95
#
_entry.id   ae36140882973ed56288e8dc1f1cca95
#
_cell.length_a   1.000
_cell.length_b   1.000
_cell.length_c   1.000
_cell.angle_alpha   90.00
_cell.angle_beta   90.00
_cell.angle_gamma   90.00
#
_symmetry.space_group_name_H-M   'P 1'
#
loop_
_entity.id
_entity.type
_entity.pdbx_description
1 polymer ?
#
loop_
_entity_poly.entity_id
_entity_poly.type
_entity_poly.pdbx_seq_one_letter_code
_entity_poly.pdbx_strand_id
1 'polypeptide(L)'
;MSDNQALLRFWLSEGYKFRRLSSVEMQEDPKRYKERLQHEWGVISNIPGFVDYFLVVSDLVRWAKDRGIMVGAGRGSAAGSLCCWLLRITEMDPLLYPMLFERFISADRPD
;
A
#
# COMPACT_ATOMS: atom_id res chain seq x y z
N MET A 1 -2.19 -20.19 -1.80
CA MET A 1 -2.38 -18.83 -1.28
C MET A 1 -3.24 -18.90 -0.04
N SER A 2 -2.82 -18.28 1.05
CA SER A 2 -3.60 -18.26 2.28
C SER A 2 -4.82 -17.34 2.16
N ASP A 3 -5.80 -17.49 3.07
CA ASP A 3 -6.98 -16.63 3.09
C ASP A 3 -6.60 -15.16 3.31
N ASN A 4 -5.61 -14.91 4.16
CA ASN A 4 -5.15 -13.54 4.44
C ASN A 4 -4.46 -12.93 3.23
N GLN A 5 -3.69 -13.72 2.48
CA GLN A 5 -3.10 -13.24 1.24
C GLN A 5 -4.17 -12.90 0.21
N ALA A 6 -5.19 -13.75 0.09
CA ALA A 6 -6.29 -13.50 -0.84
C ALA A 6 -7.05 -12.23 -0.46
N LEU A 7 -7.30 -12.02 0.83
CA LEU A 7 -7.98 -10.84 1.33
C LEU A 7 -7.17 -9.57 1.03
N LEU A 8 -5.87 -9.60 1.31
CA LEU A 8 -5.02 -8.44 1.06
C LEU A 8 -4.96 -8.12 -0.44
N ARG A 9 -4.84 -9.14 -1.29
CA ARG A 9 -4.85 -8.93 -2.75
C ARG A 9 -6.16 -8.31 -3.21
N PHE A 10 -7.28 -8.74 -2.64
CA PHE A 10 -8.57 -8.14 -2.96
C PHE A 10 -8.60 -6.66 -2.58
N TRP A 11 -8.14 -6.32 -1.38
CA TRP A 11 -8.09 -4.94 -0.92
C TRP A 11 -7.15 -4.08 -1.78
N LEU A 12 -6.02 -4.65 -2.20
CA LEU A 12 -5.09 -3.94 -3.09
C LEU A 12 -5.72 -3.70 -4.45
N SER A 13 -6.45 -4.67 -4.98
CA SER A 13 -7.16 -4.53 -6.25
C SER A 13 -8.22 -3.44 -6.19
N GLU A 14 -8.98 -3.40 -5.10
CA GLU A 14 -9.99 -2.36 -4.91
C GLU A 14 -9.36 -0.99 -4.73
N GLY A 15 -8.25 -0.92 -4.01
CA GLY A 15 -7.49 0.32 -3.85
C GLY A 15 -6.92 0.82 -5.16
N TYR A 16 -6.45 -0.09 -6.00
CA TYR A 16 -5.96 0.25 -7.33
C TYR A 16 -7.07 0.91 -8.16
N LYS A 17 -8.26 0.32 -8.16
CA LYS A 17 -9.40 0.89 -8.89
C LYS A 17 -9.77 2.27 -8.35
N PHE A 18 -9.76 2.42 -7.04
CA PHE A 18 -10.10 3.69 -6.39
C PHE A 18 -9.11 4.79 -6.77
N ARG A 19 -7.80 4.52 -6.67
CA ARG A 19 -6.77 5.51 -6.99
C ARG A 19 -6.76 5.87 -8.48
N ARG A 20 -7.04 4.89 -9.33
CA ARG A 20 -7.07 5.10 -10.77
C ARG A 20 -8.10 6.14 -11.18
N LEU A 21 -9.20 6.26 -10.44
CA LEU A 21 -10.26 7.23 -10.77
C LEU A 21 -9.75 8.68 -10.70
N SER A 22 -8.78 8.96 -9.84
CA SER A 22 -8.28 10.31 -9.62
C SER A 22 -6.81 10.51 -10.04
N SER A 23 -6.10 9.45 -10.41
CA SER A 23 -4.68 9.54 -10.77
C SER A 23 -4.50 9.54 -12.28
N VAL A 24 -4.13 10.71 -12.82
CA VAL A 24 -3.82 10.84 -14.25
C VAL A 24 -2.62 9.96 -14.61
N GLU A 25 -1.63 9.88 -13.73
CA GLU A 25 -0.42 9.10 -13.95
C GLU A 25 -0.72 7.61 -14.07
N MET A 26 -1.63 7.09 -13.25
CA MET A 26 -2.06 5.68 -13.36
C MET A 26 -2.79 5.41 -14.67
N GLN A 27 -3.58 6.38 -15.14
CA GLN A 27 -4.33 6.23 -16.37
C GLN A 27 -3.42 6.30 -17.60
N GLU A 28 -2.37 7.12 -17.56
CA GLU A 28 -1.43 7.29 -18.67
C GLU A 28 -0.38 6.19 -18.73
N ASP A 29 0.04 5.66 -17.58
CA ASP A 29 1.08 4.63 -17.52
C ASP A 29 0.69 3.51 -16.55
N PRO A 30 -0.37 2.77 -16.87
CA PRO A 30 -0.83 1.69 -15.99
C PRO A 30 0.20 0.56 -15.81
N LYS A 31 1.03 0.32 -16.82
CA LYS A 31 2.03 -0.73 -16.77
C LYS A 31 3.05 -0.48 -15.66
N ARG A 32 3.50 0.76 -15.49
CA ARG A 32 4.46 1.13 -14.45
C ARG A 32 3.91 0.82 -13.06
N TYR A 33 2.65 1.14 -12.83
CA TYR A 33 2.00 0.90 -11.53
C TYR A 33 1.76 -0.58 -11.28
N LYS A 34 1.36 -1.32 -12.31
CA LYS A 34 1.14 -2.76 -12.19
C LYS A 34 2.45 -3.51 -11.92
N GLU A 35 3.52 -3.13 -12.59
CA GLU A 35 4.83 -3.74 -12.36
C GLU A 35 5.34 -3.46 -10.95
N ARG A 36 5.16 -2.23 -10.47
CA ARG A 36 5.55 -1.87 -9.11
C ARG A 36 4.72 -2.65 -8.09
N LEU A 37 3.41 -2.78 -8.31
CA LEU A 37 2.55 -3.54 -7.42
C LEU A 37 2.98 -5.00 -7.35
N GLN A 38 3.29 -5.62 -8.49
CA GLN A 38 3.75 -7.00 -8.52
C GLN A 38 5.08 -7.17 -7.79
N HIS A 39 5.99 -6.22 -7.95
CA HIS A 39 7.26 -6.24 -7.24
C HIS A 39 7.03 -6.18 -5.72
N GLU A 40 6.24 -5.23 -5.27
CA GLU A 40 5.96 -5.07 -3.84
C GLU A 40 5.23 -6.29 -3.27
N TRP A 41 4.25 -6.82 -4.00
CA TRP A 41 3.54 -8.02 -3.57
C TRP A 41 4.49 -9.22 -3.43
N GLY A 42 5.40 -9.38 -4.38
CA GLY A 42 6.38 -10.46 -4.32
C GLY A 42 7.26 -10.40 -3.08
N VAL A 43 7.62 -9.20 -2.65
CA VAL A 43 8.41 -9.01 -1.43
C VAL A 43 7.54 -9.22 -0.18
N ILE A 44 6.41 -8.53 -0.12
CA ILE A 44 5.51 -8.54 1.04
C ILE A 44 5.00 -9.96 1.35
N SER A 45 4.58 -10.69 0.32
CA SER A 45 4.02 -12.03 0.51
C SER A 45 5.05 -13.05 0.98
N ASN A 46 6.34 -12.75 0.83
CA ASN A 46 7.42 -13.64 1.23
C ASN A 46 8.07 -13.27 2.57
N ILE A 47 7.65 -12.17 3.20
CA ILE A 47 8.13 -11.81 4.53
C ILE A 47 7.12 -12.32 5.56
N PRO A 48 7.52 -13.24 6.47
CA PRO A 48 6.59 -13.77 7.47
C PRO A 48 5.94 -12.68 8.29
N GLY A 49 4.62 -12.75 8.44
CA GLY A 49 3.83 -11.81 9.22
C GLY A 49 3.49 -10.49 8.54
N PHE A 50 4.09 -10.20 7.38
CA PHE A 50 3.89 -8.89 6.75
C PHE A 50 2.50 -8.73 6.13
N VAL A 51 1.93 -9.81 5.59
CA VAL A 51 0.56 -9.78 5.07
C VAL A 51 -0.41 -9.43 6.21
N ASP A 52 -0.27 -10.08 7.35
CA ASP A 52 -1.11 -9.82 8.52
C ASP A 52 -0.91 -8.39 9.03
N TYR A 53 0.32 -7.91 9.03
CA TYR A 53 0.65 -6.52 9.40
C TYR A 53 -0.13 -5.53 8.53
N PHE A 54 -0.12 -5.73 7.20
CA PHE A 54 -0.84 -4.84 6.29
C PHE A 54 -2.35 -4.87 6.54
N LEU A 55 -2.91 -6.06 6.80
CA LEU A 55 -4.34 -6.19 7.07
C LEU A 55 -4.74 -5.44 8.34
N VAL A 56 -3.95 -5.56 9.39
CA VAL A 56 -4.22 -4.90 10.67
C VAL A 56 -4.12 -3.38 10.52
N VAL A 57 -3.05 -2.90 9.88
CA VAL A 57 -2.83 -1.47 9.70
C VAL A 57 -3.90 -0.86 8.79
N SER A 58 -4.25 -1.55 7.71
CA SER A 58 -5.28 -1.09 6.78
C SER A 58 -6.63 -0.98 7.48
N ASP A 59 -6.99 -1.96 8.28
CA ASP A 59 -8.24 -1.96 9.03
C ASP A 59 -8.28 -0.82 10.06
N LEU A 60 -7.17 -0.60 10.76
CA LEU A 60 -7.05 0.48 11.73
C LEU A 60 -7.19 1.86 11.06
N VAL A 61 -6.56 2.04 9.90
CA VAL A 61 -6.66 3.30 9.15
C VAL A 61 -8.09 3.55 8.68
N ARG A 62 -8.78 2.52 8.19
CA ARG A 62 -10.17 2.64 7.79
C ARG A 62 -11.06 3.02 8.97
N TRP A 63 -10.85 2.38 10.11
CA TRP A 63 -11.58 2.69 11.33
C TRP A 63 -11.40 4.16 11.72
N ALA A 64 -10.18 4.65 11.68
CA ALA A 64 -9.88 6.04 12.03
C ALA A 64 -10.54 7.02 11.05
N LYS A 65 -10.45 6.75 9.75
CA LYS A 65 -11.03 7.62 8.72
C LYS A 65 -12.54 7.66 8.80
N ASP A 66 -13.17 6.55 9.09
CA ASP A 66 -14.63 6.48 9.22
C ASP A 66 -15.13 7.32 10.40
N ARG A 67 -14.28 7.59 11.38
CA ARG A 67 -14.61 8.39 12.56
C ARG A 67 -14.09 9.82 12.47
N GLY A 68 -13.58 10.22 11.31
CA GLY A 68 -13.07 11.57 11.11
C GLY A 68 -11.74 11.85 11.79
N ILE A 69 -11.04 10.81 12.24
CA ILE A 69 -9.72 10.95 12.84
C ILE A 69 -8.69 11.14 11.73
N MET A 70 -7.86 12.17 11.83
CA MET A 70 -6.83 12.44 10.83
C MET A 70 -5.71 11.41 10.88
N VAL A 71 -5.34 10.90 9.70
CA VAL A 71 -4.22 10.00 9.54
C VAL A 71 -3.13 10.75 8.77
N GLY A 72 -1.89 10.72 9.23
CA GLY A 72 -0.79 11.42 8.59
C GLY A 72 -0.57 11.00 7.15
N ALA A 73 -0.41 11.97 6.24
CA ALA A 73 -0.37 11.75 4.80
C ALA A 73 0.89 11.06 4.30
N GLY A 74 2.03 11.30 4.93
CA GLY A 74 3.29 10.71 4.51
C GLY A 74 4.04 10.16 5.72
N ARG A 75 3.66 9.00 6.20
CA ARG A 75 4.15 8.44 7.45
C ARG A 75 5.50 7.76 7.26
N GLY A 76 6.59 8.53 7.43
CA GLY A 76 7.92 7.99 7.42
C GLY A 76 8.22 7.16 6.17
N SER A 77 8.84 6.02 6.35
CA SER A 77 9.24 5.14 5.25
C SER A 77 8.06 4.49 4.52
N ALA A 78 6.88 4.44 5.15
CA ALA A 78 5.69 3.87 4.50
C ALA A 78 5.29 4.64 3.24
N ALA A 79 5.68 5.91 3.14
CA ALA A 79 5.43 6.72 1.95
C ALA A 79 6.10 6.15 0.69
N GLY A 80 7.09 5.27 0.85
CA GLY A 80 7.76 4.62 -0.28
C GLY A 80 7.03 3.42 -0.85
N SER A 81 5.92 2.99 -0.25
CA SER A 81 5.20 1.79 -0.66
C SER A 81 3.95 2.11 -1.47
N LEU A 82 3.86 1.57 -2.69
CA LEU A 82 2.66 1.67 -3.50
C LEU A 82 1.48 0.97 -2.81
N CYS A 83 1.73 -0.18 -2.18
CA CYS A 83 0.67 -0.90 -1.46
C CYS A 83 0.08 -0.05 -0.33
N CYS A 84 0.91 0.69 0.40
CA CYS A 84 0.42 1.60 1.44
C CYS A 84 -0.48 2.68 0.86
N TRP A 85 -0.12 3.22 -0.30
CA TRP A 85 -0.94 4.24 -0.96
C TRP A 85 -2.26 3.65 -1.46
N LEU A 86 -2.22 2.45 -2.06
CA LEU A 86 -3.43 1.79 -2.55
C LEU A 86 -4.38 1.43 -1.41
N LEU A 87 -3.86 1.08 -0.25
CA LEU A 87 -4.66 0.77 0.94
C LEU A 87 -5.08 2.01 1.72
N ARG A 88 -4.71 3.20 1.24
CA ARG A 88 -5.02 4.49 1.85
C ARG A 88 -4.36 4.69 3.21
N ILE A 89 -3.28 3.96 3.45
CA ILE A 89 -2.45 4.16 4.64
C ILE A 89 -1.64 5.45 4.50
N THR A 90 -1.19 5.73 3.27
CA THR A 90 -0.53 7.01 2.93
C THR A 90 -1.36 7.70 1.85
N GLU A 91 -1.21 9.03 1.74
CA GLU A 91 -1.99 9.83 0.79
C GLU A 91 -1.16 10.35 -0.38
N MET A 92 0.14 10.03 -0.43
CA MET A 92 1.04 10.50 -1.49
C MET A 92 1.46 9.34 -2.37
N ASP A 93 1.36 9.54 -3.70
CA ASP A 93 1.78 8.52 -4.68
C ASP A 93 3.32 8.39 -4.63
N PRO A 94 3.85 7.21 -4.24
CA PRO A 94 5.29 7.03 -4.08
C PRO A 94 6.05 7.06 -5.40
N LEU A 95 5.38 6.87 -6.54
CA LEU A 95 6.04 6.93 -7.85
C LEU A 95 6.26 8.36 -8.32
N LEU A 96 5.57 9.35 -7.71
CA LEU A 96 5.76 10.76 -7.97
C LEU A 96 6.81 11.37 -7.05
N TYR A 97 7.12 10.72 -5.94
CA TYR A 97 8.08 11.20 -4.94
C TYR A 97 9.18 10.16 -4.81
N PRO A 98 10.45 10.55 -4.87
CA PRO A 98 11.58 9.60 -4.93
C PRO A 98 11.85 8.94 -3.57
N MET A 99 10.95 8.06 -3.15
CA MET A 99 11.10 7.27 -1.94
C MET A 99 11.34 5.82 -2.34
N LEU A 100 12.29 5.16 -1.69
CA LEU A 100 12.59 3.76 -1.97
C LEU A 100 11.69 2.83 -1.15
N PHE A 101 11.06 1.89 -1.82
CA PHE A 101 10.24 0.86 -1.18
C PHE A 101 11.07 0.06 -0.17
N GLU A 102 12.32 -0.20 -0.48
CA GLU A 102 13.22 -0.96 0.38
C GLU A 102 13.43 -0.31 1.74
N ARG A 103 13.35 1.01 1.83
CA ARG A 103 13.43 1.72 3.11
C ARG A 103 12.24 1.40 4.01
N PHE A 104 11.06 1.26 3.41
CA PHE A 104 9.86 0.86 4.14
C PHE A 104 10.04 -0.55 4.71
N ILE A 105 10.53 -1.48 3.89
CA ILE A 105 10.75 -2.86 4.34
C ILE A 105 11.73 -2.92 5.50
N SER A 106 12.82 -2.14 5.43
CA SER A 106 13.84 -2.13 6.48
C SER A 106 13.37 -1.49 7.77
N ALA A 107 12.56 -0.42 7.69
CA ALA A 107 12.18 0.37 8.86
C ALA A 107 10.96 -0.17 9.58
N ASP A 108 9.98 -0.73 8.83
CA ASP A 108 8.68 -1.12 9.37
C ASP A 108 8.44 -2.63 9.38
N ARG A 109 9.51 -3.39 9.27
CA ARG A 109 9.44 -4.84 9.21
C ARG A 109 8.89 -5.41 10.52
N PRO A 110 7.85 -6.27 10.47
CA PRO A 110 7.17 -6.77 11.67
C PRO A 110 7.84 -8.04 12.21
N ASP A 111 8.98 -7.94 12.81
CA ASP A 111 9.62 -9.10 13.46
C ASP A 111 9.91 -8.90 14.93
#